data_4d672d32195870f3559d2ef4b951d44a
#
_entry.id   4d672d32195870f3559d2ef4b951d44a
#
_cell.length_a   1.000
_cell.length_b   1.000
_cell.length_c   1.000
_cell.angle_alpha   90.00
_cell.angle_beta   90.00
_cell.angle_gamma   90.00
#
_symmetry.space_group_name_H-M   'P 1'
#
loop_
_entity.id
_entity.type
_entity.pdbx_description
1 polymer ?
#
loop_
_entity_poly.entity_id
_entity_poly.type
_entity_poly.pdbx_seq_one_letter_code
_entity_poly.pdbx_strand_id
1 'polypeptide(L)'
;MLKIAGHKCPFTTSWVSWTQLESFSAWHNTEFATKGNGMRGTDARLTFNSPLHVRHIENLANMAKSGLFVYKGRDNKADATFVSGECAMATGSSALAGSVKRNGKFGYGTGTLPYYPDVPGAPQNTVIGGASIWVMAGKKPEEYKAVAAFLNHLSKPEVAAASHQRTGYLPVTKA
;
A
#
# COMPACT_ATOMS: atom_id res chain seq x y z
N MET A 1 -21.36 0.28 -13.39
CA MET A 1 -21.54 1.74 -13.47
C MET A 1 -20.40 2.45 -14.23
N LEU A 2 -19.15 2.49 -13.76
CA LEU A 2 -18.07 3.28 -14.40
C LEU A 2 -17.84 2.94 -15.89
N LYS A 3 -17.82 1.66 -16.25
CA LYS A 3 -17.68 1.25 -17.65
C LYS A 3 -18.87 1.70 -18.50
N ILE A 4 -20.08 1.63 -17.95
CA ILE A 4 -21.30 2.09 -18.60
C ILE A 4 -21.27 3.62 -18.79
N ALA A 5 -20.63 4.34 -17.86
CA ALA A 5 -20.40 5.79 -17.95
C ALA A 5 -19.24 6.17 -18.91
N GLY A 6 -18.69 5.21 -19.66
CA GLY A 6 -17.68 5.47 -20.67
C GLY A 6 -16.23 5.55 -20.17
N HIS A 7 -15.95 5.24 -18.89
CA HIS A 7 -14.58 5.24 -18.39
C HIS A 7 -13.75 4.13 -19.07
N LYS A 8 -12.67 4.52 -19.74
CA LYS A 8 -11.71 3.59 -20.37
C LYS A 8 -10.85 2.83 -19.35
N CYS A 9 -10.66 3.38 -18.15
CA CYS A 9 -9.96 2.76 -17.05
C CYS A 9 -10.80 2.89 -15.75
N PRO A 10 -11.75 1.97 -15.51
CA PRO A 10 -12.57 2.00 -14.31
C PRO A 10 -11.77 1.78 -13.03
N PHE A 11 -10.82 0.83 -13.06
CA PHE A 11 -9.99 0.48 -11.92
C PHE A 11 -8.57 0.11 -12.35
N THR A 12 -7.58 0.53 -11.56
CA THR A 12 -6.17 0.15 -11.68
C THR A 12 -5.55 -0.11 -10.32
N THR A 13 -4.32 -0.62 -10.29
CA THR A 13 -3.53 -0.83 -9.08
C THR A 13 -2.07 -0.48 -9.31
N SER A 14 -1.45 0.17 -8.34
CA SER A 14 0.01 0.28 -8.22
C SER A 14 0.55 -0.78 -7.27
N TRP A 15 1.85 -1.08 -7.34
CA TRP A 15 2.52 -2.00 -6.41
C TRP A 15 1.82 -3.35 -6.30
N VAL A 16 1.54 -3.99 -7.43
CA VAL A 16 0.65 -5.15 -7.57
C VAL A 16 0.92 -6.25 -6.53
N SER A 17 2.17 -6.67 -6.33
CA SER A 17 2.49 -7.71 -5.34
C SER A 17 2.15 -7.24 -3.92
N TRP A 18 2.54 -6.04 -3.57
CA TRP A 18 2.29 -5.49 -2.25
C TRP A 18 0.80 -5.23 -1.98
N THR A 19 0.06 -4.65 -2.91
CA THR A 19 -1.37 -4.33 -2.71
C THR A 19 -2.27 -5.54 -2.89
N GLN A 20 -2.04 -6.37 -3.92
CA GLN A 20 -2.96 -7.44 -4.33
C GLN A 20 -2.58 -8.84 -3.81
N LEU A 21 -1.41 -9.01 -3.17
CA LEU A 21 -1.02 -10.25 -2.52
C LEU A 21 -0.68 -10.05 -1.04
N GLU A 22 0.29 -9.22 -0.71
CA GLU A 22 0.75 -9.07 0.67
C GLU A 22 -0.30 -8.36 1.55
N SER A 23 -0.74 -7.16 1.15
CA SER A 23 -1.81 -6.43 1.85
C SER A 23 -3.15 -7.15 1.77
N PHE A 24 -3.44 -7.82 0.65
CA PHE A 24 -4.61 -8.68 0.52
C PHE A 24 -4.60 -9.82 1.54
N SER A 25 -3.47 -10.50 1.71
CA SER A 25 -3.31 -11.59 2.69
C SER A 25 -3.55 -11.09 4.12
N ALA A 26 -2.89 -10.00 4.49
CA ALA A 26 -3.04 -9.41 5.82
C ALA A 26 -4.48 -8.92 6.07
N TRP A 27 -5.10 -8.27 5.09
CA TRP A 27 -6.47 -7.77 5.15
C TRP A 27 -7.51 -8.88 5.35
N HIS A 28 -7.22 -10.08 4.82
CA HIS A 28 -8.07 -11.26 4.93
C HIS A 28 -7.62 -12.24 6.02
N ASN A 29 -6.78 -11.82 6.96
CA ASN A 29 -6.27 -12.67 8.05
C ASN A 29 -5.68 -13.99 7.56
N THR A 30 -4.93 -13.95 6.46
CA THR A 30 -4.33 -15.12 5.82
C THR A 30 -2.81 -14.95 5.75
N GLU A 31 -2.06 -16.00 6.10
CA GLU A 31 -0.61 -15.95 6.00
C GLU A 31 -0.15 -15.89 4.53
N PHE A 32 0.79 -14.99 4.26
CA PHE A 32 1.50 -14.89 2.99
C PHE A 32 2.66 -15.90 2.91
N ALA A 33 3.26 -16.18 4.06
CA ALA A 33 4.31 -17.18 4.21
C ALA A 33 4.16 -17.90 5.56
N THR A 34 4.67 -19.13 5.63
CA THR A 34 4.70 -19.91 6.88
C THR A 34 5.51 -19.21 7.97
N LYS A 35 5.46 -19.74 9.19
CA LYS A 35 6.23 -19.25 10.34
C LYS A 35 5.91 -17.80 10.72
N GLY A 36 4.62 -17.45 10.72
CA GLY A 36 4.18 -16.10 11.03
C GLY A 36 4.74 -15.10 10.01
N ASN A 37 4.53 -15.36 8.73
CA ASN A 37 5.05 -14.56 7.62
C ASN A 37 6.58 -14.37 7.63
N GLY A 38 7.32 -15.41 8.00
CA GLY A 38 8.79 -15.43 8.03
C GLY A 38 9.41 -14.88 9.32
N MET A 39 8.63 -14.38 10.27
CA MET A 39 9.14 -13.76 11.50
C MET A 39 9.74 -14.79 12.49
N ARG A 40 9.45 -16.08 12.32
CA ARG A 40 9.87 -17.15 13.24
C ARG A 40 10.94 -18.06 12.67
N GLY A 41 11.56 -17.72 11.51
CA GLY A 41 12.66 -18.49 10.93
C GLY A 41 12.91 -18.20 9.46
N THR A 42 14.15 -18.43 9.05
CA THR A 42 14.65 -18.17 7.69
C THR A 42 14.24 -19.23 6.66
N ASP A 43 13.71 -20.36 7.12
CA ASP A 43 13.21 -21.48 6.30
C ASP A 43 11.70 -21.37 6.06
N ALA A 44 11.15 -20.16 6.14
CA ALA A 44 9.78 -19.88 5.77
C ALA A 44 9.53 -20.17 4.28
N ARG A 45 8.32 -20.64 3.97
CA ARG A 45 7.86 -20.92 2.60
C ARG A 45 6.67 -20.03 2.26
N LEU A 46 6.60 -19.58 1.03
CA LEU A 46 5.48 -18.78 0.53
C LEU A 46 4.21 -19.64 0.45
N THR A 47 3.06 -19.06 0.83
CA THR A 47 1.76 -19.75 0.90
C THR A 47 0.67 -19.04 0.10
N PHE A 48 1.01 -18.02 -0.67
CA PHE A 48 0.06 -17.18 -1.41
C PHE A 48 -0.56 -17.84 -2.66
N ASN A 49 -0.51 -19.16 -2.79
CA ASN A 49 -1.27 -19.92 -3.78
C ASN A 49 -2.44 -20.70 -3.16
N SER A 50 -2.93 -20.28 -2.00
CA SER A 50 -4.12 -20.85 -1.38
C SER A 50 -5.38 -20.61 -2.25
N PRO A 51 -6.47 -21.37 -2.02
CA PRO A 51 -7.72 -21.15 -2.77
C PRO A 51 -8.23 -19.71 -2.74
N LEU A 52 -8.03 -18.99 -1.64
CA LEU A 52 -8.39 -17.58 -1.52
C LEU A 52 -7.55 -16.69 -2.45
N HIS A 53 -6.25 -16.90 -2.52
CA HIS A 53 -5.36 -16.15 -3.41
C HIS A 53 -5.66 -16.45 -4.88
N VAL A 54 -5.89 -17.71 -5.24
CA VAL A 54 -6.29 -18.11 -6.60
C VAL A 54 -7.59 -17.42 -6.99
N ARG A 55 -8.62 -17.51 -6.14
CA ARG A 55 -9.90 -16.79 -6.35
C ARG A 55 -9.71 -15.30 -6.59
N HIS A 56 -8.83 -14.66 -5.83
CA HIS A 56 -8.57 -13.22 -5.97
C HIS A 56 -7.90 -12.88 -7.30
N ILE A 57 -6.88 -13.62 -7.68
CA ILE A 57 -6.18 -13.39 -8.96
C ILE A 57 -7.08 -13.72 -10.15
N GLU A 58 -7.89 -14.78 -10.08
CA GLU A 58 -8.90 -15.09 -11.10
C GLU A 58 -9.92 -13.95 -11.23
N ASN A 59 -10.37 -13.39 -10.13
CA ASN A 59 -11.28 -12.25 -10.15
C ASN A 59 -10.63 -11.03 -10.85
N LEU A 60 -9.39 -10.69 -10.51
CA LEU A 60 -8.64 -9.63 -11.20
C LEU A 60 -8.47 -9.91 -12.69
N ALA A 61 -8.16 -11.17 -13.06
CA ALA A 61 -8.03 -11.58 -14.46
C ALA A 61 -9.36 -11.45 -15.23
N ASN A 62 -10.48 -11.83 -14.61
CA ASN A 62 -11.81 -11.67 -15.17
C ASN A 62 -12.21 -10.20 -15.32
N MET A 63 -11.88 -9.38 -14.33
CA MET A 63 -12.05 -7.93 -14.42
C MET A 63 -11.22 -7.33 -15.56
N ALA A 64 -9.99 -7.82 -15.77
CA ALA A 64 -9.14 -7.38 -16.88
C ALA A 64 -9.76 -7.77 -18.24
N LYS A 65 -10.19 -9.03 -18.41
CA LYS A 65 -10.87 -9.51 -19.63
C LYS A 65 -12.13 -8.69 -19.94
N SER A 66 -12.87 -8.29 -18.92
CA SER A 66 -14.09 -7.48 -19.10
C SER A 66 -13.81 -5.97 -19.23
N GLY A 67 -12.56 -5.53 -19.14
CA GLY A 67 -12.16 -4.12 -19.20
C GLY A 67 -12.52 -3.30 -17.96
N LEU A 68 -12.81 -3.96 -16.84
CA LEU A 68 -13.05 -3.30 -15.55
C LEU A 68 -11.75 -3.00 -14.79
N PHE A 69 -10.72 -3.81 -14.97
CA PHE A 69 -9.38 -3.61 -14.44
C PHE A 69 -8.39 -3.38 -15.59
N VAL A 70 -7.57 -2.36 -15.46
CA VAL A 70 -6.55 -2.00 -16.46
C VAL A 70 -5.19 -1.97 -15.77
N TYR A 71 -4.35 -2.93 -16.08
CA TYR A 71 -2.99 -2.96 -15.59
C TYR A 71 -2.12 -1.93 -16.30
N LYS A 72 -1.54 -1.02 -15.55
CA LYS A 72 -0.75 0.12 -16.07
C LYS A 72 0.75 -0.02 -15.88
N GLY A 73 1.22 -1.16 -15.41
CA GLY A 73 2.64 -1.45 -15.26
C GLY A 73 3.07 -1.72 -13.82
N ARG A 74 4.37 -1.98 -13.66
CA ARG A 74 4.98 -2.33 -12.35
C ARG A 74 5.14 -1.09 -11.47
N ASP A 75 5.39 -1.35 -10.20
CA ASP A 75 5.66 -0.34 -9.18
C ASP A 75 4.55 0.73 -9.13
N ASN A 76 4.91 1.99 -9.10
CA ASN A 76 3.98 3.12 -9.02
C ASN A 76 3.49 3.65 -10.38
N LYS A 77 3.68 2.93 -11.46
CA LYS A 77 3.33 3.43 -12.82
C LYS A 77 1.85 3.76 -12.99
N ALA A 78 0.98 3.09 -12.27
CA ALA A 78 -0.45 3.38 -12.31
C ALA A 78 -0.84 4.67 -11.58
N ASP A 79 0.00 5.19 -10.70
CA ASP A 79 -0.31 6.41 -9.92
C ASP A 79 -0.60 7.60 -10.83
N ALA A 80 0.20 7.80 -11.87
CA ALA A 80 0.04 8.90 -12.82
C ALA A 80 -1.31 8.86 -13.55
N THR A 81 -1.83 7.67 -13.85
CA THR A 81 -3.10 7.49 -14.55
C THR A 81 -4.31 7.84 -13.66
N PHE A 82 -4.20 7.63 -12.36
CA PHE A 82 -5.21 8.10 -11.41
C PHE A 82 -5.09 9.62 -11.20
N VAL A 83 -3.88 10.14 -10.99
CA VAL A 83 -3.63 11.59 -10.80
C VAL A 83 -4.10 12.42 -12.01
N SER A 84 -3.97 11.90 -13.22
CA SER A 84 -4.47 12.56 -14.44
C SER A 84 -5.99 12.47 -14.64
N GLY A 85 -6.69 11.61 -13.87
CA GLY A 85 -8.10 11.32 -14.04
C GLY A 85 -8.40 10.31 -15.16
N GLU A 86 -7.39 9.68 -15.77
CA GLU A 86 -7.57 8.61 -16.75
C GLU A 86 -8.25 7.39 -16.14
N CYS A 87 -7.83 6.99 -14.94
CA CYS A 87 -8.44 5.90 -14.18
C CYS A 87 -9.34 6.46 -13.08
N ALA A 88 -10.56 5.92 -12.97
CA ALA A 88 -11.57 6.40 -12.02
C ALA A 88 -11.32 5.92 -10.58
N MET A 89 -10.72 4.75 -10.41
CA MET A 89 -10.35 4.16 -9.12
C MET A 89 -8.93 3.59 -9.17
N ALA A 90 -8.23 3.68 -8.05
CA ALA A 90 -6.91 3.07 -7.90
C ALA A 90 -6.72 2.51 -6.49
N THR A 91 -6.01 1.38 -6.39
CA THR A 91 -5.41 0.93 -5.13
C THR A 91 -3.90 1.14 -5.17
N GLY A 92 -3.30 1.53 -4.06
CA GLY A 92 -1.88 1.82 -4.01
C GLY A 92 -1.42 2.32 -2.64
N SER A 93 -0.28 2.96 -2.61
CA SER A 93 0.27 3.58 -1.41
C SER A 93 -0.55 4.78 -0.96
N SER A 94 -0.64 5.02 0.34
CA SER A 94 -1.24 6.23 0.91
C SER A 94 -0.54 7.52 0.44
N ALA A 95 0.73 7.44 0.02
CA ALA A 95 1.48 8.55 -0.58
C ALA A 95 0.83 9.08 -1.88
N LEU A 96 0.01 8.26 -2.56
CA LEU A 96 -0.75 8.69 -3.74
C LEU A 96 -1.66 9.90 -3.41
N ALA A 97 -2.22 9.95 -2.20
CA ALA A 97 -3.05 11.05 -1.75
C ALA A 97 -2.32 12.41 -1.84
N GLY A 98 -1.03 12.44 -1.43
CA GLY A 98 -0.21 13.65 -1.57
C GLY A 98 0.01 14.06 -3.03
N SER A 99 0.16 13.11 -3.93
CA SER A 99 0.30 13.38 -5.37
C SER A 99 -0.99 13.91 -5.99
N VAL A 100 -2.13 13.31 -5.64
CA VAL A 100 -3.45 13.78 -6.11
C VAL A 100 -3.75 15.18 -5.59
N LYS A 101 -3.47 15.45 -4.31
CA LYS A 101 -3.67 16.77 -3.70
C LYS A 101 -2.88 17.88 -4.43
N ARG A 102 -1.66 17.57 -4.89
CA ARG A 102 -0.81 18.56 -5.58
C ARG A 102 -1.15 18.71 -7.07
N ASN A 103 -1.52 17.64 -7.75
CA ASN A 103 -1.56 17.60 -9.21
C ASN A 103 -2.92 17.23 -9.78
N GLY A 104 -3.81 16.62 -8.99
CA GLY A 104 -5.16 16.26 -9.42
C GLY A 104 -6.04 17.50 -9.61
N LYS A 105 -6.86 17.48 -10.67
CA LYS A 105 -7.81 18.56 -10.99
C LYS A 105 -9.27 18.12 -10.78
N PHE A 106 -9.49 17.18 -9.86
CA PHE A 106 -10.82 16.61 -9.58
C PHE A 106 -10.96 16.33 -8.07
N GLY A 107 -12.20 16.24 -7.61
CA GLY A 107 -12.49 15.77 -6.26
C GLY A 107 -12.28 14.26 -6.15
N TYR A 108 -11.71 13.80 -5.04
CA TYR A 108 -11.49 12.38 -4.80
C TYR A 108 -11.85 12.00 -3.35
N GLY A 109 -12.18 10.74 -3.15
CA GLY A 109 -12.37 10.12 -1.85
C GLY A 109 -11.35 9.02 -1.62
N THR A 110 -11.15 8.67 -0.37
CA THR A 110 -10.32 7.53 0.04
C THR A 110 -11.16 6.54 0.83
N GLY A 111 -10.84 5.27 0.72
CA GLY A 111 -11.48 4.17 1.45
C GLY A 111 -10.48 3.07 1.76
N THR A 112 -10.92 2.11 2.51
CA THR A 112 -10.18 0.87 2.78
C THR A 112 -10.11 0.01 1.53
N LEU A 113 -9.18 -0.94 1.49
CA LEU A 113 -9.17 -1.97 0.45
C LEU A 113 -10.47 -2.78 0.49
N PRO A 114 -11.01 -3.20 -0.66
CA PRO A 114 -12.14 -4.11 -0.69
C PRO A 114 -11.75 -5.49 -0.14
N TYR A 115 -12.71 -6.21 0.40
CA TYR A 115 -12.50 -7.54 0.98
C TYR A 115 -13.64 -8.49 0.63
N TYR A 116 -13.40 -9.77 0.82
CA TYR A 116 -14.41 -10.82 0.70
C TYR A 116 -15.10 -11.03 2.07
N PRO A 117 -16.37 -10.69 2.23
CA PRO A 117 -17.05 -10.75 3.52
C PRO A 117 -17.31 -12.20 4.00
N ASP A 118 -17.20 -13.17 3.11
CA ASP A 118 -17.29 -14.60 3.42
C ASP A 118 -16.00 -15.21 3.97
N VAL A 119 -14.91 -14.41 4.07
CA VAL A 119 -13.64 -14.87 4.64
C VAL A 119 -13.61 -14.59 6.14
N PRO A 120 -13.51 -15.63 7.00
CA PRO A 120 -13.45 -15.44 8.44
C PRO A 120 -12.29 -14.56 8.88
N GLY A 121 -12.57 -13.60 9.75
CA GLY A 121 -11.58 -12.68 10.28
C GLY A 121 -11.24 -11.48 9.39
N ALA A 122 -11.81 -11.37 8.19
CA ALA A 122 -11.69 -10.17 7.37
C ALA A 122 -12.73 -9.10 7.79
N PRO A 123 -12.44 -7.80 7.66
CA PRO A 123 -11.12 -7.22 7.35
C PRO A 123 -10.23 -7.04 8.58
N GLN A 124 -8.93 -7.05 8.38
CA GLN A 124 -7.90 -6.74 9.39
C GLN A 124 -7.14 -5.46 9.03
N ASN A 125 -5.81 -5.46 9.20
CA ASN A 125 -4.94 -4.36 8.79
C ASN A 125 -4.14 -4.73 7.53
N THR A 126 -3.81 -3.73 6.73
CA THR A 126 -2.88 -3.89 5.61
C THR A 126 -1.43 -3.94 6.10
N VAL A 127 -0.54 -4.46 5.26
CA VAL A 127 0.89 -4.47 5.54
C VAL A 127 1.45 -3.05 5.44
N ILE A 128 2.24 -2.65 6.42
CA ILE A 128 3.01 -1.41 6.37
C ILE A 128 4.11 -1.57 5.32
N GLY A 129 4.14 -0.68 4.34
CA GLY A 129 5.26 -0.52 3.42
C GLY A 129 6.10 0.70 3.80
N GLY A 130 7.19 0.95 3.08
CA GLY A 130 8.00 2.14 3.24
C GLY A 130 9.47 1.84 3.51
N ALA A 131 10.11 2.72 4.27
CA ALA A 131 11.53 2.64 4.57
C ALA A 131 11.79 2.79 6.08
N SER A 132 12.93 2.27 6.51
CA SER A 132 13.43 2.44 7.88
C SER A 132 14.74 3.21 7.87
N ILE A 133 14.98 3.99 8.89
CA ILE A 133 16.26 4.67 9.11
C ILE A 133 17.14 3.75 9.94
N TRP A 134 18.35 3.48 9.44
CA TRP A 134 19.33 2.64 10.11
C TRP A 134 20.51 3.48 10.56
N VAL A 135 20.95 3.27 11.79
CA VAL A 135 22.16 3.90 12.34
C VAL A 135 23.35 2.99 12.08
N MET A 136 24.34 3.47 11.34
CA MET A 136 25.54 2.71 11.01
C MET A 136 26.42 2.55 12.26
N ALA A 137 26.94 1.34 12.48
CA ALA A 137 27.90 1.05 13.53
C ALA A 137 29.28 1.65 13.23
N GLY A 138 30.16 1.72 14.25
CA GLY A 138 31.55 2.15 14.10
C GLY A 138 31.78 3.65 13.93
N LYS A 139 30.81 4.47 14.32
CA LYS A 139 30.93 5.95 14.29
C LYS A 139 31.46 6.51 15.60
N LYS A 140 31.96 7.74 15.54
CA LYS A 140 32.47 8.44 16.73
C LYS A 140 31.30 8.85 17.67
N PRO A 141 31.54 9.02 18.98
CA PRO A 141 30.49 9.42 19.94
C PRO A 141 29.77 10.73 19.56
N GLU A 142 30.48 11.69 18.97
CA GLU A 142 29.92 12.96 18.54
C GLU A 142 28.94 12.78 17.38
N GLU A 143 29.24 11.87 16.45
CA GLU A 143 28.35 11.52 15.34
C GLU A 143 27.07 10.86 15.86
N TYR A 144 27.19 9.96 16.84
CA TYR A 144 26.01 9.34 17.47
C TYR A 144 25.14 10.35 18.24
N LYS A 145 25.74 11.36 18.88
CA LYS A 145 24.97 12.46 19.49
C LYS A 145 24.16 13.23 18.46
N ALA A 146 24.77 13.54 17.29
CA ALA A 146 24.06 14.21 16.20
C ALA A 146 22.93 13.35 15.64
N VAL A 147 23.17 12.05 15.43
CA VAL A 147 22.15 11.09 14.98
C VAL A 147 20.99 11.02 15.98
N ALA A 148 21.29 10.92 17.28
CA ALA A 148 20.27 10.88 18.32
C ALA A 148 19.43 12.17 18.34
N ALA A 149 20.06 13.34 18.21
CA ALA A 149 19.35 14.61 18.11
C ALA A 149 18.44 14.68 16.89
N PHE A 150 18.90 14.18 15.74
CA PHE A 150 18.10 14.10 14.51
C PHE A 150 16.90 13.17 14.67
N LEU A 151 17.08 11.95 15.20
CA LEU A 151 16.00 11.00 15.43
C LEU A 151 14.98 11.53 16.43
N ASN A 152 15.44 12.18 17.51
CA ASN A 152 14.57 12.85 18.47
C ASN A 152 13.76 13.98 17.83
N HIS A 153 14.35 14.73 16.89
CA HIS A 153 13.63 15.75 16.13
C HIS A 153 12.53 15.13 15.27
N LEU A 154 12.83 14.04 14.55
CA LEU A 154 11.85 13.34 13.71
C LEU A 154 10.69 12.72 14.51
N SER A 155 10.94 12.37 15.77
CA SER A 155 9.95 11.76 16.66
C SER A 155 8.98 12.76 17.28
N LYS A 156 9.20 14.07 17.10
CA LYS A 156 8.29 15.10 17.64
C LYS A 156 6.93 15.03 16.95
N PRO A 157 5.81 15.11 17.70
CA PRO A 157 4.46 15.03 17.14
C PRO A 157 4.21 16.02 16.02
N GLU A 158 4.65 17.26 16.15
CA GLU A 158 4.49 18.30 15.13
C GLU A 158 5.26 18.00 13.85
N VAL A 159 6.43 17.35 13.94
CA VAL A 159 7.24 16.94 12.79
C VAL A 159 6.59 15.75 12.09
N ALA A 160 6.10 14.77 12.86
CA ALA A 160 5.38 13.62 12.35
C ALA A 160 4.07 14.05 11.62
N ALA A 161 3.30 14.96 12.23
CA ALA A 161 2.09 15.52 11.64
C ALA A 161 2.38 16.28 10.33
N ALA A 162 3.40 17.14 10.32
CA ALA A 162 3.81 17.85 9.10
C ALA A 162 4.26 16.91 7.99
N SER A 163 4.99 15.85 8.33
CA SER A 163 5.40 14.81 7.38
C SER A 163 4.20 14.09 6.78
N HIS A 164 3.26 13.65 7.63
CA HIS A 164 2.01 13.02 7.20
C HIS A 164 1.22 13.92 6.21
N GLN A 165 0.98 15.17 6.58
CA GLN A 165 0.21 16.11 5.77
C GLN A 165 0.86 16.42 4.40
N ARG A 166 2.19 16.41 4.33
CA ARG A 166 2.94 16.69 3.10
C ARG A 166 3.06 15.49 2.18
N THR A 167 3.22 14.31 2.73
CA THR A 167 3.54 13.09 1.98
C THR A 167 2.34 12.18 1.74
N GLY A 168 1.34 12.20 2.63
CA GLY A 168 0.24 11.24 2.67
C GLY A 168 0.60 9.91 3.37
N TYR A 169 1.83 9.73 3.83
CA TYR A 169 2.19 8.56 4.65
C TYR A 169 1.50 8.61 6.00
N LEU A 170 1.10 7.45 6.50
CA LEU A 170 0.48 7.36 7.83
C LEU A 170 1.49 7.68 8.93
N PRO A 171 1.07 8.36 10.00
CA PRO A 171 1.93 8.60 11.14
C PRO A 171 2.27 7.27 11.85
N VAL A 172 3.50 7.14 12.31
CA VAL A 172 3.99 5.94 13.02
C VAL A 172 3.85 6.06 14.54
N THR A 173 3.45 7.22 15.02
CA THR A 173 3.23 7.51 16.44
C THR A 173 1.79 7.98 16.66
N LYS A 174 1.26 7.71 17.84
CA LYS A 174 0.02 8.37 18.29
C LYS A 174 0.38 9.80 18.66
N ALA A 175 -0.03 10.75 17.89
CA ALA A 175 0.08 12.17 18.15
C ALA A 175 -1.28 12.75 18.49
#